data_707a0e94b38907af1ce0563d3f637fc6
#
_entry.id   707a0e94b38907af1ce0563d3f637fc6
#
_cell.length_a   1.000
_cell.length_b   1.000
_cell.length_c   1.000
_cell.angle_alpha   90.00
_cell.angle_beta   90.00
_cell.angle_gamma   90.00
#
_symmetry.space_group_name_H-M   'P 1'
#
loop_
_entity.id
_entity.type
_entity.pdbx_description
1 polymer ?
#
loop_
_entity_poly.entity_id
_entity_poly.type
_entity_poly.pdbx_seq_one_letter_code
_entity_poly.pdbx_strand_id
1 'polypeptide(L)'
;EEVDARLVSSVISSEICAVARRAALMAERRLADAGRGGPPVDYATIVPGPAGRGESLLAADQDHAIVYAEGEPDGPADQWFAALGEEISSILDAVGIPFCKGGVMSKNAAWRMSRARWLETIDRWVRRQRPEDLLNVDIFFDAVGVHGSLSLAEGLLDHAYDEGRRTHSFIKLLSENARGARVPLTLFRNLKTDSDGRIDLKMHGLFPLVAGARVLAIKHGVRARATPGRLQALADLGLVGESKGADLIEAHRTILTAMLTQQLMDGEQGIRLSSRVAPGRLNERTRAALTRAVTAIETMTDLVSEGRF
;
A
#
# COMPACT_ATOMS: atom_id res chain seq x y z
N GLU A 1 -18.00 -22.28 6.85
CA GLU A 1 -18.25 -20.87 6.45
C GLU A 1 -17.00 -20.32 5.79
N GLU A 2 -17.14 -19.78 4.59
CA GLU A 2 -16.02 -19.16 3.87
C GLU A 2 -15.77 -17.77 4.50
N VAL A 3 -14.64 -17.61 5.15
CA VAL A 3 -14.26 -16.35 5.80
C VAL A 3 -13.96 -15.30 4.71
N ASP A 4 -14.58 -14.11 4.77
CA ASP A 4 -14.31 -13.03 3.82
C ASP A 4 -12.86 -12.51 3.99
N ALA A 5 -12.02 -12.77 3.00
CA ALA A 5 -10.62 -12.37 3.01
C ALA A 5 -10.41 -10.84 3.14
N ARG A 6 -11.40 -10.02 2.74
CA ARG A 6 -11.37 -8.56 2.94
C ARG A 6 -11.53 -8.21 4.41
N LEU A 7 -12.41 -8.91 5.12
CA LEU A 7 -12.55 -8.71 6.57
C LEU A 7 -11.25 -9.12 7.28
N VAL A 8 -10.67 -10.27 6.91
CA VAL A 8 -9.40 -10.74 7.48
C VAL A 8 -8.28 -9.74 7.20
N SER A 9 -8.15 -9.27 5.95
CA SER A 9 -7.11 -8.29 5.60
C SER A 9 -7.29 -6.95 6.32
N SER A 10 -8.53 -6.51 6.53
CA SER A 10 -8.85 -5.32 7.32
C SER A 10 -8.43 -5.48 8.79
N VAL A 11 -8.71 -6.63 9.40
CA VAL A 11 -8.28 -6.94 10.78
C VAL A 11 -6.77 -6.97 10.87
N ILE A 12 -6.08 -7.72 9.97
CA ILE A 12 -4.60 -7.78 9.95
C ILE A 12 -4.00 -6.38 9.80
N SER A 13 -4.53 -5.56 8.89
CA SER A 13 -4.05 -4.19 8.68
C SER A 13 -4.27 -3.30 9.90
N SER A 14 -5.42 -3.43 10.57
CA SER A 14 -5.72 -2.72 11.82
C SER A 14 -4.73 -3.10 12.92
N GLU A 15 -4.42 -4.40 13.06
CA GLU A 15 -3.44 -4.87 14.05
C GLU A 15 -2.02 -4.38 13.71
N ILE A 16 -1.61 -4.39 12.43
CA ILE A 16 -0.32 -3.82 12.02
C ILE A 16 -0.24 -2.33 12.39
N CYS A 17 -1.28 -1.55 12.13
CA CYS A 17 -1.35 -0.14 12.51
C CYS A 17 -1.29 0.05 14.04
N ALA A 18 -2.00 -0.80 14.80
CA ALA A 18 -2.00 -0.76 16.26
C ALA A 18 -0.61 -1.12 16.84
N VAL A 19 0.06 -2.13 16.27
CA VAL A 19 1.42 -2.53 16.66
C VAL A 19 2.41 -1.42 16.31
N ALA A 20 2.32 -0.79 15.13
CA ALA A 20 3.15 0.34 14.74
C ALA A 20 2.97 1.55 15.70
N ARG A 21 1.72 1.87 16.05
CA ARG A 21 1.41 2.87 17.08
C ARG A 21 2.06 2.52 18.42
N ARG A 22 1.95 1.26 18.85
CA ARG A 22 2.52 0.82 20.11
C ARG A 22 4.05 0.86 20.09
N ALA A 23 4.65 0.51 18.96
CA ALA A 23 6.11 0.59 18.77
C ALA A 23 6.58 2.05 18.89
N ALA A 24 5.88 3.02 18.29
CA ALA A 24 6.21 4.44 18.43
C ALA A 24 6.17 4.90 19.90
N LEU A 25 5.11 4.58 20.65
CA LEU A 25 4.98 4.88 22.08
C LEU A 25 6.09 4.25 22.92
N MET A 26 6.49 3.02 22.62
CA MET A 26 7.57 2.34 23.33
C MET A 26 8.92 2.95 22.98
N ALA A 27 9.15 3.31 21.74
CA ALA A 27 10.36 3.97 21.27
C ALA A 27 10.55 5.33 21.93
N GLU A 28 9.50 6.16 22.04
CA GLU A 28 9.54 7.43 22.79
C GLU A 28 10.00 7.22 24.24
N ARG A 29 9.41 6.23 24.93
CA ARG A 29 9.78 5.92 26.32
C ARG A 29 11.24 5.50 26.44
N ARG A 30 11.71 4.62 25.55
CA ARG A 30 13.12 4.19 25.54
C ARG A 30 14.08 5.37 25.35
N LEU A 31 13.74 6.30 24.47
CA LEU A 31 14.55 7.50 24.26
C LEU A 31 14.53 8.42 25.49
N ALA A 32 13.38 8.60 26.12
CA ALA A 32 13.27 9.38 27.36
C ALA A 32 14.09 8.74 28.50
N ASP A 33 13.97 7.41 28.69
CA ASP A 33 14.70 6.66 29.68
C ASP A 33 16.23 6.69 29.45
N ALA A 34 16.63 6.78 28.16
CA ALA A 34 18.03 6.97 27.76
C ALA A 34 18.51 8.44 27.87
N GLY A 35 17.73 9.33 28.48
CA GLY A 35 18.08 10.73 28.70
C GLY A 35 17.99 11.63 27.46
N ARG A 36 17.35 11.17 26.36
CA ARG A 36 17.19 11.95 25.13
C ARG A 36 15.96 12.87 25.16
N GLY A 37 15.18 12.84 26.24
CA GLY A 37 13.95 13.61 26.38
C GLY A 37 12.81 13.10 25.49
N GLY A 38 11.70 13.86 25.48
CA GLY A 38 10.57 13.61 24.60
C GLY A 38 10.78 14.17 23.18
N PRO A 39 9.77 14.02 22.29
CA PRO A 39 9.83 14.60 20.95
C PRO A 39 10.12 16.09 21.00
N PRO A 40 11.13 16.58 20.24
CA PRO A 40 11.51 18.01 20.28
C PRO A 40 10.47 18.92 19.64
N VAL A 41 9.67 18.40 18.75
CA VAL A 41 8.55 19.07 18.06
C VAL A 41 7.42 18.07 17.81
N ASP A 42 6.24 18.58 17.45
CA ASP A 42 5.11 17.74 17.04
C ASP A 42 5.50 16.84 15.85
N TYR A 43 5.02 15.61 15.87
CA TYR A 43 5.26 14.66 14.80
C TYR A 43 4.11 13.66 14.64
N ALA A 44 4.08 12.96 13.52
CA ALA A 44 3.22 11.81 13.31
C ALA A 44 3.99 10.62 12.75
N THR A 45 3.64 9.41 13.23
CA THR A 45 4.01 8.16 12.58
C THR A 45 2.93 7.79 11.57
N ILE A 46 3.36 7.42 10.37
CA ILE A 46 2.52 7.10 9.21
C ILE A 46 2.77 5.66 8.81
N VAL A 47 1.71 4.93 8.45
CA VAL A 47 1.78 3.59 7.87
C VAL A 47 1.27 3.67 6.43
N PRO A 48 2.15 3.58 5.42
CA PRO A 48 1.79 3.56 4.01
C PRO A 48 1.45 2.14 3.50
N GLY A 49 1.17 2.03 2.22
CA GLY A 49 1.04 0.75 1.52
C GLY A 49 -0.18 -0.08 1.91
N PRO A 50 -0.08 -1.43 1.85
CA PRO A 50 -1.21 -2.31 2.08
C PRO A 50 -1.86 -2.15 3.45
N ALA A 51 -1.08 -1.96 4.51
CA ALA A 51 -1.63 -1.76 5.86
C ALA A 51 -2.40 -0.44 5.97
N GLY A 52 -1.88 0.64 5.36
CA GLY A 52 -2.55 1.94 5.34
C GLY A 52 -3.90 1.93 4.63
N ARG A 53 -4.09 1.09 3.61
CA ARG A 53 -5.39 0.96 2.92
C ARG A 53 -6.27 -0.20 3.39
N GLY A 54 -5.85 -0.97 4.41
CA GLY A 54 -6.67 -2.03 4.99
C GLY A 54 -6.61 -3.35 4.22
N GLU A 55 -5.53 -3.63 3.48
CA GLU A 55 -5.43 -4.76 2.55
C GLU A 55 -4.21 -5.66 2.78
N SER A 56 -3.60 -5.61 3.97
CA SER A 56 -2.49 -6.51 4.32
C SER A 56 -2.97 -7.93 4.56
N LEU A 57 -2.10 -8.89 4.21
CA LEU A 57 -2.25 -10.30 4.53
C LEU A 57 -1.11 -10.75 5.45
N LEU A 58 -1.00 -12.07 5.71
CA LEU A 58 -0.07 -12.63 6.69
C LEU A 58 1.42 -12.43 6.34
N ALA A 59 1.76 -12.28 5.05
CA ALA A 59 3.13 -12.01 4.60
C ALA A 59 3.45 -10.51 4.57
N ALA A 60 3.13 -9.78 5.64
CA ALA A 60 3.42 -8.36 5.77
C ALA A 60 4.87 -8.13 6.23
N ASP A 61 5.43 -6.99 5.82
CA ASP A 61 6.68 -6.41 6.29
C ASP A 61 6.45 -5.00 6.83
N GLN A 62 7.51 -4.37 7.36
CA GLN A 62 7.42 -3.02 7.91
C GLN A 62 7.29 -2.00 6.78
N ASP A 63 6.21 -1.22 6.79
CA ASP A 63 6.10 0.00 6.03
C ASP A 63 5.70 1.13 6.99
N HIS A 64 6.60 2.05 7.29
CA HIS A 64 6.30 3.20 8.14
C HIS A 64 7.18 4.41 7.86
N ALA A 65 6.63 5.59 8.12
CA ALA A 65 7.30 6.87 7.92
C ALA A 65 7.07 7.79 9.12
N ILE A 66 7.88 8.83 9.25
CA ILE A 66 7.72 9.92 10.22
C ILE A 66 7.65 11.25 9.48
N VAL A 67 6.65 12.07 9.84
CA VAL A 67 6.63 13.49 9.55
C VAL A 67 6.75 14.25 10.86
N TYR A 68 7.64 15.22 10.95
CA TYR A 68 7.76 16.14 12.09
C TYR A 68 7.55 17.59 11.64
N ALA A 69 7.06 18.43 12.57
CA ALA A 69 6.56 19.75 12.24
C ALA A 69 7.65 20.64 11.60
N GLU A 70 8.83 20.70 12.21
CA GLU A 70 9.93 21.56 11.78
C GLU A 70 11.31 20.98 12.17
N GLY A 71 12.35 21.40 11.47
CA GLY A 71 13.73 21.00 11.69
C GLY A 71 14.49 20.80 10.39
N GLU A 72 15.79 21.10 10.44
CA GLU A 72 16.69 20.91 9.31
C GLU A 72 17.22 19.46 9.23
N PRO A 73 17.55 18.97 8.02
CA PRO A 73 18.24 17.71 7.85
C PRO A 73 19.53 17.66 8.69
N ASP A 74 19.78 16.52 9.33
CA ASP A 74 20.91 16.29 10.24
C ASP A 74 20.95 17.23 11.46
N GLY A 75 19.94 18.08 11.65
CA GLY A 75 19.77 18.93 12.82
C GLY A 75 19.31 18.14 14.05
N PRO A 76 19.25 18.79 15.24
CA PRO A 76 18.91 18.11 16.50
C PRO A 76 17.56 17.37 16.44
N ALA A 77 16.55 17.94 15.82
CA ALA A 77 15.24 17.29 15.66
C ALA A 77 15.33 16.05 14.76
N ASP A 78 15.99 16.16 13.59
CA ASP A 78 16.17 15.00 12.69
C ASP A 78 16.96 13.88 13.34
N GLN A 79 18.01 14.19 14.10
CA GLN A 79 18.79 13.19 14.85
C GLN A 79 17.96 12.48 15.93
N TRP A 80 17.06 13.20 16.59
CA TRP A 80 16.14 12.61 17.56
C TRP A 80 15.15 11.67 16.85
N PHE A 81 14.55 12.11 15.75
CA PHE A 81 13.62 11.28 14.97
C PHE A 81 14.32 10.13 14.24
N ALA A 82 15.62 10.27 13.92
CA ALA A 82 16.43 9.15 13.43
C ALA A 82 16.51 8.01 14.46
N ALA A 83 16.81 8.38 15.70
CA ALA A 83 16.84 7.41 16.78
C ALA A 83 15.46 6.81 17.07
N LEU A 84 14.39 7.60 17.00
CA LEU A 84 13.01 7.10 17.11
C LEU A 84 12.71 6.08 16.00
N GLY A 85 13.09 6.37 14.76
CA GLY A 85 12.88 5.48 13.61
C GLY A 85 13.63 4.15 13.74
N GLU A 86 14.86 4.17 14.27
CA GLU A 86 15.64 2.94 14.58
C GLU A 86 14.96 2.11 15.66
N GLU A 87 14.51 2.73 16.77
CA GLU A 87 13.80 2.03 17.84
C GLU A 87 12.48 1.43 17.35
N ILE A 88 11.66 2.18 16.58
CA ILE A 88 10.42 1.67 15.98
C ILE A 88 10.71 0.44 15.12
N SER A 89 11.70 0.55 14.22
CA SER A 89 12.06 -0.54 13.31
C SER A 89 12.54 -1.78 14.08
N SER A 90 13.34 -1.60 15.11
CA SER A 90 13.86 -2.68 15.94
C SER A 90 12.76 -3.36 16.78
N ILE A 91 11.80 -2.58 17.31
CA ILE A 91 10.66 -3.13 18.05
C ILE A 91 9.76 -3.96 17.12
N LEU A 92 9.48 -3.45 15.92
CA LEU A 92 8.66 -4.16 14.95
C LEU A 92 9.31 -5.47 14.49
N ASP A 93 10.61 -5.48 14.24
CA ASP A 93 11.36 -6.69 13.90
C ASP A 93 11.32 -7.71 15.04
N ALA A 94 11.54 -7.25 16.28
CA ALA A 94 11.52 -8.10 17.47
C ALA A 94 10.16 -8.77 17.74
N VAL A 95 9.05 -8.19 17.28
CA VAL A 95 7.70 -8.80 17.38
C VAL A 95 7.29 -9.59 16.13
N GLY A 96 8.23 -9.78 15.19
CA GLY A 96 8.04 -10.66 14.03
C GLY A 96 7.51 -9.95 12.77
N ILE A 97 7.53 -8.62 12.70
CA ILE A 97 7.25 -7.86 11.47
C ILE A 97 8.61 -7.50 10.83
N PRO A 98 9.05 -8.25 9.81
CA PRO A 98 10.42 -8.12 9.29
C PRO A 98 10.64 -6.79 8.57
N PHE A 99 11.90 -6.36 8.49
CA PHE A 99 12.29 -5.16 7.76
C PHE A 99 11.82 -5.16 6.31
N CYS A 100 11.32 -4.01 5.84
CA CYS A 100 10.96 -3.81 4.44
C CYS A 100 12.19 -3.86 3.55
N LYS A 101 12.18 -4.72 2.53
CA LYS A 101 13.26 -4.83 1.54
C LYS A 101 13.38 -3.59 0.66
N GLY A 102 12.29 -2.86 0.45
CA GLY A 102 12.23 -1.59 -0.27
C GLY A 102 12.72 -0.40 0.55
N GLY A 103 13.05 -0.61 1.83
CA GLY A 103 13.55 0.44 2.71
C GLY A 103 12.52 1.46 3.17
N VAL A 104 11.22 1.15 3.09
CA VAL A 104 10.12 2.02 3.51
C VAL A 104 9.98 2.00 5.02
N MET A 105 10.96 2.57 5.70
CA MET A 105 11.03 2.58 7.16
C MET A 105 11.56 3.92 7.66
N SER A 106 11.00 4.45 8.74
CA SER A 106 11.36 5.75 9.30
C SER A 106 12.81 5.86 9.81
N LYS A 107 13.52 4.75 9.99
CA LYS A 107 14.96 4.76 10.23
C LYS A 107 15.74 5.33 9.04
N ASN A 108 15.21 5.22 7.82
CA ASN A 108 15.80 5.77 6.61
C ASN A 108 15.37 7.23 6.42
N ALA A 109 16.32 8.12 6.13
CA ALA A 109 16.06 9.56 5.97
C ALA A 109 15.03 9.87 4.88
N ALA A 110 14.91 9.01 3.84
CA ALA A 110 13.91 9.14 2.79
C ALA A 110 12.46 8.99 3.28
N TRP A 111 12.26 8.39 4.46
CA TRP A 111 10.96 8.15 5.08
C TRP A 111 10.81 8.83 6.45
N ARG A 112 11.69 9.77 6.75
CA ARG A 112 11.70 10.59 7.95
C ARG A 112 12.13 12.00 7.60
N MET A 113 11.18 12.94 7.59
CA MET A 113 11.46 14.30 7.17
C MET A 113 10.58 15.29 7.92
N SER A 114 11.02 16.55 7.99
CA SER A 114 10.15 17.65 8.39
C SER A 114 9.00 17.83 7.40
N ARG A 115 7.90 18.42 7.85
CA ARG A 115 6.73 18.73 7.01
C ARG A 115 7.14 19.47 5.73
N ALA A 116 8.00 20.49 5.85
CA ALA A 116 8.47 21.24 4.69
C ALA A 116 9.18 20.36 3.65
N ARG A 117 10.08 19.47 4.11
CA ARG A 117 10.82 18.55 3.23
C ARG A 117 9.91 17.48 2.63
N TRP A 118 8.88 17.02 3.36
CA TRP A 118 7.89 16.13 2.80
C TRP A 118 7.11 16.78 1.65
N LEU A 119 6.64 18.02 1.84
CA LEU A 119 5.94 18.77 0.79
C LEU A 119 6.81 18.93 -0.46
N GLU A 120 8.07 19.34 -0.31
CA GLU A 120 9.03 19.41 -1.42
C GLU A 120 9.25 18.05 -2.10
N THR A 121 9.26 16.98 -1.34
CA THR A 121 9.45 15.61 -1.87
C THR A 121 8.24 15.17 -2.66
N ILE A 122 7.03 15.41 -2.15
CA ILE A 122 5.77 15.16 -2.86
C ILE A 122 5.70 15.97 -4.16
N ASP A 123 6.02 17.26 -4.11
CA ASP A 123 6.07 18.11 -5.30
C ASP A 123 7.07 17.61 -6.34
N ARG A 124 8.21 17.14 -5.88
CA ARG A 124 9.24 16.57 -6.75
C ARG A 124 8.75 15.26 -7.40
N TRP A 125 8.11 14.37 -6.66
CA TRP A 125 7.52 13.16 -7.20
C TRP A 125 6.48 13.45 -8.28
N VAL A 126 5.59 14.39 -8.00
CA VAL A 126 4.52 14.77 -8.94
C VAL A 126 5.07 15.45 -10.19
N ARG A 127 6.07 16.33 -10.05
CA ARG A 127 6.58 17.16 -11.17
C ARG A 127 7.70 16.48 -11.98
N ARG A 128 8.62 15.73 -11.32
CA ARG A 128 9.78 15.14 -12.02
C ARG A 128 9.51 13.79 -12.63
N GLN A 129 8.51 13.05 -12.14
CA GLN A 129 7.99 11.82 -12.73
C GLN A 129 9.07 10.78 -13.05
N ARG A 130 10.00 10.56 -12.13
CA ARG A 130 11.07 9.58 -12.31
C ARG A 130 10.55 8.18 -12.06
N PRO A 131 10.93 7.18 -12.88
CA PRO A 131 10.53 5.79 -12.66
C PRO A 131 10.89 5.24 -11.28
N GLU A 132 12.04 5.64 -10.71
CA GLU A 132 12.48 5.25 -9.38
C GLU A 132 11.59 5.78 -8.24
N ASP A 133 10.89 6.90 -8.47
CA ASP A 133 9.98 7.49 -7.49
C ASP A 133 8.60 6.83 -7.50
N LEU A 134 8.22 6.12 -8.58
CA LEU A 134 6.87 5.58 -8.76
C LEU A 134 6.44 4.61 -7.64
N LEU A 135 7.36 3.77 -7.17
CA LEU A 135 7.05 2.85 -6.07
C LEU A 135 6.73 3.61 -4.79
N ASN A 136 7.52 4.64 -4.46
CA ASN A 136 7.34 5.47 -3.28
C ASN A 136 6.02 6.24 -3.35
N VAL A 137 5.71 6.78 -4.53
CA VAL A 137 4.43 7.44 -4.81
C VAL A 137 3.26 6.47 -4.60
N ASP A 138 3.33 5.29 -5.22
CA ASP A 138 2.25 4.30 -5.17
C ASP A 138 1.87 3.93 -3.73
N ILE A 139 2.86 3.72 -2.85
CA ILE A 139 2.59 3.35 -1.46
C ILE A 139 2.21 4.54 -0.59
N PHE A 140 2.71 5.76 -0.90
CA PHE A 140 2.44 6.96 -0.10
C PHE A 140 0.97 7.38 -0.15
N PHE A 141 0.31 7.32 -1.31
CA PHE A 141 -1.10 7.69 -1.47
C PHE A 141 -2.08 6.77 -0.70
N ASP A 142 -1.60 5.66 -0.15
CA ASP A 142 -2.39 4.73 0.67
C ASP A 142 -2.17 4.94 2.17
N ALA A 143 -1.35 5.92 2.55
CA ALA A 143 -0.89 6.11 3.92
C ALA A 143 -1.99 6.52 4.90
N VAL A 144 -1.76 6.19 6.18
CA VAL A 144 -2.58 6.61 7.32
C VAL A 144 -1.70 7.02 8.48
N GLY A 145 -2.03 8.12 9.16
CA GLY A 145 -1.42 8.48 10.43
C GLY A 145 -1.89 7.54 11.53
N VAL A 146 -0.96 7.03 12.35
CA VAL A 146 -1.27 6.05 13.41
C VAL A 146 -0.90 6.53 14.80
N HIS A 147 0.01 7.50 14.93
CA HIS A 147 0.48 8.02 16.22
C HIS A 147 0.91 9.49 16.11
N GLY A 148 0.83 10.22 17.22
CA GLY A 148 1.23 11.61 17.33
C GLY A 148 0.18 12.59 16.77
N SER A 149 0.63 13.69 16.17
CA SER A 149 -0.22 14.75 15.60
C SER A 149 -0.72 14.34 14.21
N LEU A 150 -1.87 13.65 14.16
CA LEU A 150 -2.42 13.06 12.93
C LEU A 150 -2.69 14.12 11.84
N SER A 151 -2.95 15.36 12.20
CA SER A 151 -3.14 16.48 11.27
C SER A 151 -1.92 16.74 10.38
N LEU A 152 -0.69 16.42 10.86
CA LEU A 152 0.51 16.48 10.03
C LEU A 152 0.47 15.46 8.88
N ALA A 153 0.05 14.22 9.19
CA ALA A 153 -0.09 13.17 8.18
C ALA A 153 -1.22 13.49 7.19
N GLU A 154 -2.37 13.93 7.68
CA GLU A 154 -3.52 14.31 6.88
C GLU A 154 -3.17 15.45 5.92
N GLY A 155 -2.50 16.50 6.42
CA GLY A 155 -2.08 17.63 5.59
C GLY A 155 -1.10 17.25 4.47
N LEU A 156 -0.22 16.24 4.68
CA LEU A 156 0.63 15.73 3.60
C LEU A 156 -0.18 14.98 2.55
N LEU A 157 -1.13 14.14 2.97
CA LEU A 157 -1.97 13.39 2.05
C LEU A 157 -2.88 14.32 1.23
N ASP A 158 -3.46 15.34 1.86
CA ASP A 158 -4.26 16.33 1.17
C ASP A 158 -3.44 17.05 0.10
N HIS A 159 -2.24 17.49 0.45
CA HIS A 159 -1.33 18.12 -0.50
C HIS A 159 -0.99 17.18 -1.67
N ALA A 160 -0.65 15.91 -1.38
CA ALA A 160 -0.31 14.92 -2.41
C ALA A 160 -1.47 14.70 -3.39
N TYR A 161 -2.69 14.54 -2.88
CA TYR A 161 -3.88 14.37 -3.73
C TYR A 161 -4.18 15.61 -4.56
N ASP A 162 -4.05 16.80 -3.98
CA ASP A 162 -4.35 18.04 -4.68
C ASP A 162 -3.32 18.34 -5.79
N GLU A 163 -2.02 18.17 -5.52
CA GLU A 163 -0.99 18.33 -6.54
C GLU A 163 -1.07 17.22 -7.60
N GLY A 164 -1.30 15.97 -7.19
CA GLY A 164 -1.48 14.84 -8.10
C GLY A 164 -2.65 15.06 -9.06
N ARG A 165 -3.80 15.50 -8.57
CA ARG A 165 -4.98 15.79 -9.39
C ARG A 165 -4.77 16.93 -10.39
N ARG A 166 -4.02 17.98 -10.01
CA ARG A 166 -3.73 19.15 -10.86
C ARG A 166 -2.72 18.85 -11.96
N THR A 167 -1.92 17.79 -11.81
CA THR A 167 -0.78 17.51 -12.71
C THR A 167 -1.13 16.37 -13.68
N HIS A 168 -1.66 16.73 -14.86
CA HIS A 168 -2.10 15.76 -15.86
C HIS A 168 -1.00 14.78 -16.31
N SER A 169 0.25 15.24 -16.46
CA SER A 169 1.37 14.38 -16.82
C SER A 169 1.67 13.32 -15.75
N PHE A 170 1.46 13.66 -14.48
CA PHE A 170 1.58 12.70 -13.38
C PHE A 170 0.51 11.62 -13.42
N ILE A 171 -0.76 12.01 -13.64
CA ILE A 171 -1.87 11.06 -13.84
C ILE A 171 -1.57 10.14 -15.01
N LYS A 172 -1.06 10.68 -16.13
CA LYS A 172 -0.68 9.88 -17.29
C LYS A 172 0.41 8.87 -16.95
N LEU A 173 1.47 9.28 -16.25
CA LEU A 173 2.55 8.40 -15.82
C LEU A 173 2.06 7.26 -14.93
N LEU A 174 1.24 7.57 -13.92
CA LEU A 174 0.65 6.54 -13.04
C LEU A 174 -0.26 5.58 -13.83
N SER A 175 -1.00 6.10 -14.82
CA SER A 175 -1.83 5.29 -15.72
C SER A 175 -0.99 4.32 -16.55
N GLU A 176 0.12 4.78 -17.11
CA GLU A 176 1.05 3.95 -17.87
C GLU A 176 1.68 2.86 -16.97
N ASN A 177 2.04 3.19 -15.74
CA ASN A 177 2.55 2.24 -14.76
C ASN A 177 1.52 1.16 -14.41
N ALA A 178 0.28 1.54 -14.13
CA ALA A 178 -0.81 0.59 -13.84
C ALA A 178 -1.08 -0.36 -15.03
N ARG A 179 -1.00 0.14 -16.27
CA ARG A 179 -1.19 -0.63 -17.51
C ARG A 179 -0.02 -1.55 -17.85
N GLY A 180 1.19 -1.20 -17.41
CA GLY A 180 2.41 -1.98 -17.67
C GLY A 180 2.41 -3.35 -17.00
N ALA A 181 1.55 -3.58 -16.01
CA ALA A 181 1.43 -4.86 -15.34
C ALA A 181 0.77 -5.90 -16.25
N ARG A 182 1.50 -6.98 -16.52
CA ARG A 182 0.99 -8.08 -17.37
C ARG A 182 0.06 -8.97 -16.56
N VAL A 183 -1.16 -9.16 -17.08
CA VAL A 183 -2.11 -10.14 -16.56
C VAL A 183 -1.57 -11.55 -16.81
N PRO A 184 -1.54 -12.47 -15.83
CA PRO A 184 -0.92 -13.78 -15.96
C PRO A 184 -1.88 -14.77 -16.66
N LEU A 185 -2.22 -14.49 -17.91
CA LEU A 185 -3.05 -15.34 -18.75
C LEU A 185 -2.30 -15.82 -19.97
N THR A 186 -2.58 -17.06 -20.39
CA THR A 186 -2.14 -17.60 -21.70
C THR A 186 -3.07 -17.10 -22.81
N LEU A 187 -2.69 -17.38 -24.08
CA LEU A 187 -3.54 -17.11 -25.24
C LEU A 187 -4.93 -17.77 -25.16
N PHE A 188 -5.02 -18.90 -24.45
CA PHE A 188 -6.28 -19.63 -24.21
C PHE A 188 -6.98 -19.20 -22.93
N ARG A 189 -6.62 -18.05 -22.34
CA ARG A 189 -7.17 -17.48 -21.10
C ARG A 189 -7.02 -18.40 -19.86
N ASN A 190 -6.06 -19.31 -19.88
CA ASN A 190 -5.69 -20.10 -18.71
C ASN A 190 -4.66 -19.31 -17.86
N LEU A 191 -4.64 -19.56 -16.54
CA LEU A 191 -3.65 -18.96 -15.66
C LEU A 191 -2.23 -19.40 -16.06
N LYS A 192 -1.36 -18.42 -16.30
CA LYS A 192 0.05 -18.65 -16.62
C LYS A 192 0.87 -18.64 -15.34
N THR A 193 1.53 -19.76 -15.05
CA THR A 193 2.42 -19.91 -13.89
C THR A 193 3.88 -19.71 -14.30
N ASP A 194 4.71 -19.39 -13.33
CA ASP A 194 6.18 -19.46 -13.45
C ASP A 194 6.65 -20.92 -13.44
N SER A 195 7.98 -21.11 -13.55
CA SER A 195 8.61 -22.45 -13.61
C SER A 195 8.37 -23.31 -12.36
N ASP A 196 8.02 -22.70 -11.22
CA ASP A 196 7.67 -23.38 -9.97
C ASP A 196 6.17 -23.70 -9.82
N GLY A 197 5.38 -23.47 -10.87
CA GLY A 197 3.93 -23.69 -10.87
C GLY A 197 3.13 -22.66 -10.06
N ARG A 198 3.72 -21.54 -9.65
CA ARG A 198 3.08 -20.47 -8.89
C ARG A 198 2.92 -19.19 -9.73
N ILE A 199 2.01 -18.32 -9.30
CA ILE A 199 1.78 -16.98 -9.84
C ILE A 199 2.00 -15.97 -8.72
N ASP A 200 2.77 -14.90 -8.97
CA ASP A 200 2.81 -13.76 -8.06
C ASP A 200 1.55 -12.90 -8.23
N LEU A 201 0.53 -13.16 -7.41
CA LEU A 201 -0.74 -12.45 -7.47
C LEU A 201 -0.66 -11.03 -6.90
N LYS A 202 0.37 -10.68 -6.12
CA LYS A 202 0.62 -9.29 -5.72
C LYS A 202 0.95 -8.45 -6.95
N MET A 203 1.89 -8.91 -7.77
CA MET A 203 2.37 -8.16 -8.95
C MET A 203 1.43 -8.26 -10.15
N HIS A 204 0.87 -9.45 -10.39
CA HIS A 204 0.11 -9.73 -11.62
C HIS A 204 -1.41 -9.74 -11.40
N GLY A 205 -1.86 -9.59 -10.16
CA GLY A 205 -3.27 -9.56 -9.77
C GLY A 205 -3.66 -8.25 -9.08
N LEU A 206 -3.19 -8.04 -7.85
CA LEU A 206 -3.56 -6.88 -7.04
C LEU A 206 -2.97 -5.58 -7.58
N PHE A 207 -1.69 -5.56 -7.99
CA PHE A 207 -1.01 -4.31 -8.37
C PHE A 207 -1.76 -3.54 -9.48
N PRO A 208 -2.12 -4.12 -10.65
CA PRO A 208 -2.83 -3.37 -11.68
C PRO A 208 -4.20 -2.87 -11.21
N LEU A 209 -4.89 -3.65 -10.37
CA LEU A 209 -6.20 -3.29 -9.82
C LEU A 209 -6.11 -2.14 -8.83
N VAL A 210 -5.18 -2.24 -7.87
CA VAL A 210 -4.93 -1.24 -6.83
C VAL A 210 -4.39 0.05 -7.42
N ALA A 211 -3.38 -0.04 -8.31
CA ALA A 211 -2.78 1.12 -8.97
C ALA A 211 -3.80 1.82 -9.87
N GLY A 212 -4.58 1.08 -10.67
CA GLY A 212 -5.62 1.65 -11.50
C GLY A 212 -6.72 2.36 -10.70
N ALA A 213 -7.23 1.73 -9.65
CA ALA A 213 -8.22 2.35 -8.77
C ALA A 213 -7.67 3.62 -8.10
N ARG A 214 -6.38 3.61 -7.69
CA ARG A 214 -5.71 4.78 -7.09
C ARG A 214 -5.59 5.93 -8.09
N VAL A 215 -5.14 5.65 -9.31
CA VAL A 215 -5.00 6.68 -10.35
C VAL A 215 -6.34 7.37 -10.63
N LEU A 216 -7.39 6.58 -10.81
CA LEU A 216 -8.75 7.12 -11.02
C LEU A 216 -9.22 7.90 -9.80
N ALA A 217 -8.95 7.42 -8.59
CA ALA A 217 -9.29 8.12 -7.34
C ALA A 217 -8.57 9.46 -7.24
N ILE A 218 -7.27 9.53 -7.52
CA ILE A 218 -6.50 10.80 -7.52
C ILE A 218 -7.09 11.75 -8.57
N LYS A 219 -7.28 11.29 -9.79
CA LYS A 219 -7.80 12.10 -10.90
C LYS A 219 -9.15 12.74 -10.57
N HIS A 220 -10.04 12.01 -9.92
CA HIS A 220 -11.41 12.45 -9.63
C HIS A 220 -11.61 12.93 -8.18
N GLY A 221 -10.54 13.07 -7.39
CA GLY A 221 -10.59 13.61 -6.03
C GLY A 221 -11.25 12.68 -5.01
N VAL A 222 -11.31 11.37 -5.28
CA VAL A 222 -11.81 10.35 -4.35
C VAL A 222 -10.77 10.09 -3.26
N ARG A 223 -11.12 10.31 -2.00
CA ARG A 223 -10.21 10.19 -0.84
C ARG A 223 -10.28 8.81 -0.14
N ALA A 224 -11.10 7.89 -0.62
CA ALA A 224 -11.13 6.53 -0.10
C ALA A 224 -9.75 5.87 -0.24
N ARG A 225 -9.27 5.19 0.82
CA ARG A 225 -7.96 4.51 0.81
C ARG A 225 -8.07 3.07 0.29
N ALA A 226 -9.05 2.31 0.79
CA ALA A 226 -9.26 0.94 0.38
C ALA A 226 -9.67 0.85 -1.10
N THR A 227 -9.12 -0.12 -1.82
CA THR A 227 -9.40 -0.34 -3.25
C THR A 227 -10.89 -0.53 -3.54
N PRO A 228 -11.64 -1.36 -2.78
CA PRO A 228 -13.09 -1.46 -2.98
C PRO A 228 -13.82 -0.15 -2.74
N GLY A 229 -13.43 0.64 -1.75
CA GLY A 229 -14.01 1.95 -1.47
C GLY A 229 -13.74 2.96 -2.59
N ARG A 230 -12.56 2.94 -3.20
CA ARG A 230 -12.25 3.75 -4.38
C ARG A 230 -13.14 3.39 -5.56
N LEU A 231 -13.27 2.09 -5.86
CA LEU A 231 -14.10 1.59 -6.95
C LEU A 231 -15.57 1.91 -6.75
N GLN A 232 -16.07 1.75 -5.53
CA GLN A 232 -17.46 2.10 -5.19
C GLN A 232 -17.71 3.59 -5.37
N ALA A 233 -16.84 4.45 -4.83
CA ALA A 233 -16.99 5.90 -4.99
C ALA A 233 -16.91 6.35 -6.45
N LEU A 234 -16.07 5.71 -7.27
CA LEU A 234 -16.01 5.97 -8.71
C LEU A 234 -17.29 5.52 -9.44
N ALA A 235 -17.90 4.42 -9.02
CA ALA A 235 -19.19 3.96 -9.55
C ALA A 235 -20.32 4.92 -9.14
N ASP A 236 -20.37 5.37 -7.90
CA ASP A 236 -21.34 6.33 -7.39
C ASP A 236 -21.27 7.69 -8.13
N LEU A 237 -20.08 8.06 -8.61
CA LEU A 237 -19.86 9.23 -9.47
C LEU A 237 -20.19 8.99 -10.96
N GLY A 238 -20.59 7.78 -11.33
CA GLY A 238 -20.88 7.41 -12.73
C GLY A 238 -19.65 7.30 -13.64
N LEU A 239 -18.43 7.29 -13.05
CA LEU A 239 -17.15 7.22 -13.77
C LEU A 239 -16.77 5.78 -14.15
N VAL A 240 -17.27 4.83 -13.39
CA VAL A 240 -17.18 3.40 -13.64
C VAL A 240 -18.60 2.84 -13.66
N GLY A 241 -18.97 2.08 -14.69
CA GLY A 241 -20.30 1.46 -14.72
C GLY A 241 -20.51 0.55 -13.52
N GLU A 242 -21.70 0.56 -12.91
CA GLU A 242 -22.01 -0.15 -11.66
C GLU A 242 -21.61 -1.63 -11.70
N SER A 243 -21.97 -2.35 -12.79
CA SER A 243 -21.60 -3.75 -12.98
C SER A 243 -20.08 -3.94 -13.06
N LYS A 244 -19.36 -3.09 -13.82
CA LYS A 244 -17.89 -3.15 -13.92
C LYS A 244 -17.22 -2.90 -12.58
N GLY A 245 -17.73 -1.93 -11.81
CA GLY A 245 -17.26 -1.65 -10.46
C GLY A 245 -17.42 -2.85 -9.52
N ALA A 246 -18.60 -3.47 -9.54
CA ALA A 246 -18.90 -4.66 -8.75
C ALA A 246 -17.99 -5.86 -9.15
N ASP A 247 -17.76 -6.08 -10.44
CA ASP A 247 -16.87 -7.14 -10.94
C ASP A 247 -15.42 -6.92 -10.49
N LEU A 248 -14.93 -5.69 -10.48
CA LEU A 248 -13.58 -5.35 -10.03
C LEU A 248 -13.43 -5.50 -8.51
N ILE A 249 -14.46 -5.14 -7.74
CA ILE A 249 -14.49 -5.35 -6.27
C ILE A 249 -14.49 -6.85 -5.96
N GLU A 250 -15.25 -7.65 -6.72
CA GLU A 250 -15.26 -9.11 -6.56
C GLU A 250 -13.94 -9.74 -6.98
N ALA A 251 -13.30 -9.25 -8.05
CA ALA A 251 -11.98 -9.67 -8.48
C ALA A 251 -10.93 -9.41 -7.38
N HIS A 252 -10.95 -8.24 -6.74
CA HIS A 252 -10.09 -7.90 -5.62
C HIS A 252 -10.29 -8.90 -4.46
N ARG A 253 -11.54 -9.18 -4.06
CA ARG A 253 -11.87 -10.14 -3.01
C ARG A 253 -11.36 -11.54 -3.34
N THR A 254 -11.58 -12.01 -4.56
CA THR A 254 -11.17 -13.34 -5.01
C THR A 254 -9.66 -13.51 -5.00
N ILE A 255 -8.91 -12.49 -5.44
CA ILE A 255 -7.44 -12.52 -5.43
C ILE A 255 -6.91 -12.54 -4.00
N LEU A 256 -7.45 -11.71 -3.10
CA LEU A 256 -7.09 -11.73 -1.67
C LEU A 256 -7.39 -13.10 -1.04
N THR A 257 -8.55 -13.70 -1.36
CA THR A 257 -8.93 -15.02 -0.86
C THR A 257 -7.93 -16.08 -1.32
N ALA A 258 -7.55 -16.10 -2.59
CA ALA A 258 -6.58 -17.06 -3.12
C ALA A 258 -5.20 -16.90 -2.45
N MET A 259 -4.74 -15.65 -2.25
CA MET A 259 -3.48 -15.38 -1.57
C MET A 259 -3.51 -15.80 -0.10
N LEU A 260 -4.58 -15.46 0.64
CA LEU A 260 -4.73 -15.83 2.05
C LEU A 260 -4.78 -17.33 2.22
N THR A 261 -5.58 -18.03 1.40
CA THR A 261 -5.66 -19.51 1.42
C THR A 261 -4.28 -20.13 1.20
N GLN A 262 -3.52 -19.65 0.23
CA GLN A 262 -2.17 -20.16 -0.01
C GLN A 262 -1.23 -19.87 1.17
N GLN A 263 -1.30 -18.68 1.76
CA GLN A 263 -0.47 -18.33 2.93
C GLN A 263 -0.79 -19.21 4.14
N LEU A 264 -2.05 -19.53 4.38
CA LEU A 264 -2.45 -20.48 5.44
C LEU A 264 -1.88 -21.87 5.17
N MET A 265 -2.04 -22.39 3.94
CA MET A 265 -1.48 -23.69 3.56
C MET A 265 0.05 -23.74 3.66
N ASP A 266 0.73 -22.67 3.22
CA ASP A 266 2.19 -22.58 3.31
C ASP A 266 2.64 -22.51 4.78
N GLY A 267 1.92 -21.76 5.64
CA GLY A 267 2.20 -21.65 7.07
C GLY A 267 2.04 -23.00 7.81
N GLU A 268 0.98 -23.76 7.53
CA GLU A 268 0.78 -25.10 8.09
C GLU A 268 1.91 -26.09 7.72
N GLN A 269 2.54 -25.87 6.56
CA GLN A 269 3.64 -26.70 6.07
C GLN A 269 5.03 -26.16 6.45
N GLY A 270 5.10 -25.06 7.22
CA GLY A 270 6.36 -24.37 7.56
C GLY A 270 7.06 -23.73 6.36
N ILE A 271 6.33 -23.52 5.26
CA ILE A 271 6.85 -22.83 4.07
C ILE A 271 6.77 -21.32 4.32
N ARG A 272 7.81 -20.59 3.89
CA ARG A 272 7.84 -19.14 3.99
C ARG A 272 6.66 -18.50 3.26
N LEU A 273 5.89 -17.67 3.98
CA LEU A 273 4.74 -16.96 3.43
C LEU A 273 5.16 -16.00 2.31
N SER A 274 4.33 -15.94 1.27
CA SER A 274 4.57 -15.06 0.12
C SER A 274 3.26 -14.65 -0.58
N SER A 275 3.36 -13.81 -1.61
CA SER A 275 2.25 -13.45 -2.51
C SER A 275 2.02 -14.47 -3.65
N ARG A 276 2.80 -15.56 -3.68
CA ARG A 276 2.81 -16.52 -4.77
C ARG A 276 1.82 -17.65 -4.51
N VAL A 277 0.86 -17.80 -5.39
CA VAL A 277 -0.22 -18.81 -5.32
C VAL A 277 0.03 -19.92 -6.33
N ALA A 278 -0.20 -21.16 -5.93
CA ALA A 278 -0.14 -22.35 -6.79
C ALA A 278 -1.56 -22.74 -7.27
N PRO A 279 -1.99 -22.32 -8.48
CA PRO A 279 -3.35 -22.57 -8.96
C PRO A 279 -3.68 -24.07 -9.06
N GLY A 280 -2.67 -24.92 -9.29
CA GLY A 280 -2.82 -26.37 -9.33
C GLY A 280 -3.21 -27.01 -7.99
N ARG A 281 -3.02 -26.30 -6.86
CA ARG A 281 -3.42 -26.74 -5.52
C ARG A 281 -4.83 -26.26 -5.12
N LEU A 282 -5.40 -25.32 -5.87
CA LEU A 282 -6.75 -24.81 -5.64
C LEU A 282 -7.77 -25.82 -6.20
N ASN A 283 -8.92 -25.94 -5.53
CA ASN A 283 -10.04 -26.68 -6.10
C ASN A 283 -10.54 -26.01 -7.40
N GLU A 284 -11.28 -26.75 -8.21
CA GLU A 284 -11.72 -26.29 -9.53
C GLU A 284 -12.55 -25.01 -9.46
N ARG A 285 -13.46 -24.89 -8.48
CA ARG A 285 -14.31 -23.73 -8.28
C ARG A 285 -13.47 -22.48 -7.98
N THR A 286 -12.52 -22.57 -7.06
CA THR A 286 -11.64 -21.46 -6.66
C THR A 286 -10.71 -21.07 -7.82
N ARG A 287 -10.18 -22.04 -8.56
CA ARG A 287 -9.34 -21.80 -9.73
C ARG A 287 -10.11 -21.09 -10.83
N ALA A 288 -11.34 -21.52 -11.12
CA ALA A 288 -12.21 -20.87 -12.10
C ALA A 288 -12.57 -19.43 -11.67
N ALA A 289 -12.86 -19.21 -10.38
CA ALA A 289 -13.10 -17.88 -9.84
C ALA A 289 -11.87 -16.98 -9.98
N LEU A 290 -10.67 -17.48 -9.66
CA LEU A 290 -9.42 -16.76 -9.82
C LEU A 290 -9.15 -16.41 -11.30
N THR A 291 -9.42 -17.30 -12.23
CA THR A 291 -9.29 -17.02 -13.67
C THR A 291 -10.20 -15.88 -14.10
N ARG A 292 -11.46 -15.85 -13.66
CA ARG A 292 -12.38 -14.75 -13.93
C ARG A 292 -11.92 -13.43 -13.31
N ALA A 293 -11.45 -13.48 -12.05
CA ALA A 293 -10.92 -12.31 -11.35
C ALA A 293 -9.73 -11.69 -12.08
N VAL A 294 -8.78 -12.54 -12.50
CA VAL A 294 -7.61 -12.10 -13.28
C VAL A 294 -8.02 -11.54 -14.64
N THR A 295 -9.03 -12.10 -15.30
CA THR A 295 -9.58 -11.57 -16.55
C THR A 295 -10.24 -10.20 -16.36
N ALA A 296 -10.94 -9.99 -15.24
CA ALA A 296 -11.57 -8.70 -14.95
C ALA A 296 -10.56 -7.54 -14.80
N ILE A 297 -9.29 -7.82 -14.52
CA ILE A 297 -8.23 -6.79 -14.46
C ILE A 297 -8.03 -6.10 -15.82
N GLU A 298 -8.28 -6.78 -16.94
CA GLU A 298 -8.23 -6.17 -18.27
C GLU A 298 -9.20 -4.96 -18.34
N THR A 299 -10.38 -5.08 -17.70
CA THR A 299 -11.34 -3.97 -17.58
C THR A 299 -10.75 -2.76 -16.85
N MET A 300 -9.95 -2.97 -15.80
CA MET A 300 -9.26 -1.86 -15.11
C MET A 300 -8.25 -1.18 -16.04
N THR A 301 -7.50 -1.96 -16.81
CA THR A 301 -6.55 -1.45 -17.80
C THR A 301 -7.26 -0.59 -18.87
N ASP A 302 -8.43 -1.00 -19.31
CA ASP A 302 -9.26 -0.25 -20.27
C ASP A 302 -9.79 1.05 -19.65
N LEU A 303 -10.34 1.00 -18.43
CA LEU A 303 -10.84 2.19 -17.71
C LEU A 303 -9.75 3.26 -17.52
N VAL A 304 -8.53 2.83 -17.17
CA VAL A 304 -7.39 3.73 -17.04
C VAL A 304 -6.96 4.28 -18.42
N SER A 305 -7.19 3.55 -19.51
CA SER A 305 -6.83 3.95 -20.88
C SER A 305 -7.87 4.88 -21.52
N GLU A 306 -9.16 4.61 -21.30
CA GLU A 306 -10.29 5.37 -21.86
C GLU A 306 -10.45 6.74 -21.21
N GLY A 307 -9.90 6.92 -20.02
CA GLY A 307 -9.82 8.21 -19.37
C GLY A 307 -8.98 9.16 -20.22
N ARG A 308 -9.55 9.68 -21.33
CA ARG A 308 -8.89 10.67 -22.20
C ARG A 308 -8.36 11.81 -21.33
N PHE A 309 -7.04 11.89 -21.27
CA PHE A 309 -6.27 12.89 -20.54
C PHE A 309 -6.32 14.23 -21.24
#